data_015eb39b97cf30ebbf4ce7b5c2dedcb3
#
_entry.id   015eb39b97cf30ebbf4ce7b5c2dedcb3
#
_cell.length_a   1.000
_cell.length_b   1.000
_cell.length_c   1.000
_cell.angle_alpha   90.00
_cell.angle_beta   90.00
_cell.angle_gamma   90.00
#
_symmetry.space_group_name_H-M   'P 1'
#
loop_
_entity.id
_entity.type
_entity.pdbx_description
1 polymer ?
#
loop_
_entity_poly.entity_id
_entity_poly.type
_entity_poly.pdbx_seq_one_letter_code
_entity_poly.pdbx_strand_id
1 'polypeptide(L)'
;AGALTDLGHSVTDRGNVAPAPFTPGQHPKLHALEETIAWTHSLAEATQAALQDGTPIIMGGDHALASGTVLGAMRHAQAQERPLFVLWLDAHSDFHTPESTDSGNLHGTPLGYVTGREGFDAFPDLPYPLPHDNIAIIGLRSVDAAERAALQETTIQRVDMREIDETGIATPLNTFLEKVAAANGMLHVSLDVDFLDPSVAPAVGTTVPGGATVREGHLVMEMLHDSGLMTSLDLVELNPFLDERGRTAQLMVDLAASAFGRRVFDRPTRAY
;
A
#
# COMPACT_ATOMS: atom_id res chain seq x y z
N ALA A 1 -0.83 10.43 -15.32
CA ALA A 1 0.23 11.35 -15.80
C ALA A 1 -0.28 12.80 -15.80
N GLY A 2 -1.36 13.17 -16.51
CA GLY A 2 -1.80 14.57 -16.67
C GLY A 2 -1.91 15.34 -15.36
N ALA A 3 -2.59 14.79 -14.35
CA ALA A 3 -2.78 15.46 -13.07
C ALA A 3 -1.46 15.84 -12.34
N LEU A 4 -0.40 15.09 -12.53
CA LEU A 4 0.92 15.37 -11.96
C LEU A 4 1.71 16.37 -12.83
N THR A 5 1.59 16.24 -14.14
CA THR A 5 2.21 17.21 -15.06
C THR A 5 1.64 18.61 -14.87
N ASP A 6 0.32 18.72 -14.60
CA ASP A 6 -0.33 20.01 -14.31
C ASP A 6 0.19 20.67 -13.01
N LEU A 7 0.76 19.85 -12.09
CA LEU A 7 1.43 20.32 -10.87
C LEU A 7 2.91 20.66 -11.08
N GLY A 8 3.43 20.48 -12.30
CA GLY A 8 4.82 20.79 -12.65
C GLY A 8 5.80 19.62 -12.47
N HIS A 9 5.29 18.41 -12.14
CA HIS A 9 6.15 17.23 -12.05
C HIS A 9 6.55 16.71 -13.44
N SER A 10 7.79 16.25 -13.56
CA SER A 10 8.24 15.45 -14.70
C SER A 10 7.77 14.01 -14.49
N VAL A 11 6.97 13.49 -15.41
CA VAL A 11 6.37 12.16 -15.29
C VAL A 11 6.88 11.26 -16.42
N THR A 12 7.44 10.12 -16.05
CA THR A 12 7.86 9.09 -16.99
C THR A 12 6.96 7.86 -16.80
N ASP A 13 6.19 7.51 -17.83
CA ASP A 13 5.45 6.26 -17.86
C ASP A 13 6.40 5.12 -18.28
N ARG A 14 6.57 4.14 -17.38
CA ARG A 14 7.45 2.98 -17.61
C ARG A 14 6.70 1.78 -18.20
N GLY A 15 5.40 1.95 -18.48
CA GLY A 15 4.56 0.89 -19.02
C GLY A 15 4.22 -0.18 -17.96
N ASN A 16 3.80 -1.34 -18.45
CA ASN A 16 3.41 -2.46 -17.59
C ASN A 16 4.60 -3.36 -17.31
N VAL A 17 4.75 -3.75 -16.04
CA VAL A 17 5.63 -4.85 -15.64
C VAL A 17 5.00 -6.17 -16.10
N ALA A 18 5.80 -7.13 -16.49
CA ALA A 18 5.37 -8.50 -16.76
C ALA A 18 5.95 -9.43 -15.68
N PRO A 19 5.26 -10.53 -15.33
CA PRO A 19 5.80 -11.47 -14.35
C PRO A 19 7.06 -12.14 -14.89
N ALA A 20 7.95 -12.53 -14.00
CA ALA A 20 9.08 -13.39 -14.34
C ALA A 20 8.58 -14.72 -14.95
N PRO A 21 9.37 -15.42 -15.76
CA PRO A 21 8.94 -16.72 -16.27
C PRO A 21 8.59 -17.69 -15.13
N PHE A 22 7.41 -18.29 -15.21
CA PHE A 22 6.96 -19.30 -14.23
C PHE A 22 6.21 -20.42 -14.94
N THR A 23 6.09 -21.55 -14.28
CA THR A 23 5.23 -22.65 -14.72
C THR A 23 4.03 -22.71 -13.78
N PRO A 24 2.80 -22.54 -14.30
CA PRO A 24 1.61 -22.64 -13.46
C PRO A 24 1.57 -23.99 -12.75
N GLY A 25 1.39 -23.95 -11.43
CA GLY A 25 1.22 -25.11 -10.58
C GLY A 25 -0.19 -25.15 -9.99
N GLN A 26 -0.45 -26.21 -9.23
CA GLN A 26 -1.66 -26.34 -8.42
C GLN A 26 -1.24 -26.54 -6.97
N HIS A 27 -1.48 -25.54 -6.15
CA HIS A 27 -1.32 -25.68 -4.71
C HIS A 27 -2.66 -26.10 -4.08
N PRO A 28 -2.68 -27.05 -3.13
CA PRO A 28 -3.93 -27.58 -2.56
C PRO A 28 -4.77 -26.51 -1.83
N LYS A 29 -4.14 -25.43 -1.38
CA LYS A 29 -4.78 -24.37 -0.60
C LYS A 29 -4.62 -22.97 -1.22
N LEU A 30 -3.47 -22.65 -1.79
CA LEU A 30 -3.15 -21.31 -2.24
C LEU A 30 -3.52 -21.09 -3.71
N HIS A 31 -4.03 -19.93 -4.03
CA HIS A 31 -4.38 -19.54 -5.39
C HIS A 31 -3.19 -18.82 -6.06
N ALA A 32 -2.89 -19.17 -7.30
CA ALA A 32 -1.88 -18.52 -8.16
C ALA A 32 -0.50 -18.32 -7.50
N LEU A 33 -0.04 -19.28 -6.67
CA LEU A 33 1.20 -19.14 -5.89
C LEU A 33 2.40 -18.83 -6.77
N GLU A 34 2.64 -19.65 -7.81
CA GLU A 34 3.81 -19.50 -8.70
C GLU A 34 3.76 -18.18 -9.48
N GLU A 35 2.57 -17.74 -9.85
CA GLU A 35 2.36 -16.45 -10.52
C GLU A 35 2.65 -15.31 -9.57
N THR A 36 2.15 -15.36 -8.33
CA THR A 36 2.41 -14.34 -7.30
C THR A 36 3.90 -14.22 -7.00
N ILE A 37 4.62 -15.35 -6.90
CA ILE A 37 6.07 -15.36 -6.71
C ILE A 37 6.77 -14.70 -7.90
N ALA A 38 6.36 -15.03 -9.14
CA ALA A 38 6.93 -14.44 -10.34
C ALA A 38 6.69 -12.91 -10.42
N TRP A 39 5.51 -12.45 -10.03
CA TRP A 39 5.21 -11.03 -9.90
C TRP A 39 6.04 -10.35 -8.82
N THR A 40 6.21 -11.00 -7.66
CA THR A 40 7.04 -10.47 -6.55
C THR A 40 8.48 -10.21 -7.03
N HIS A 41 9.07 -11.12 -7.80
CA HIS A 41 10.41 -10.93 -8.39
C HIS A 41 10.47 -9.71 -9.30
N SER A 42 9.58 -9.65 -10.30
CA SER A 42 9.60 -8.58 -11.31
C SER A 42 9.29 -7.21 -10.72
N LEU A 43 8.34 -7.14 -9.81
CA LEU A 43 7.97 -5.88 -9.13
C LEU A 43 9.10 -5.39 -8.21
N ALA A 44 9.80 -6.30 -7.53
CA ALA A 44 10.94 -5.91 -6.71
C ALA A 44 12.06 -5.27 -7.54
N GLU A 45 12.40 -5.87 -8.70
CA GLU A 45 13.40 -5.32 -9.61
C GLU A 45 12.95 -3.98 -10.21
N ALA A 46 11.70 -3.92 -10.69
CA ALA A 46 11.15 -2.71 -11.29
C ALA A 46 11.07 -1.54 -10.30
N THR A 47 10.62 -1.81 -9.06
CA THR A 47 10.50 -0.79 -8.01
C THR A 47 11.87 -0.31 -7.56
N GLN A 48 12.82 -1.22 -7.32
CA GLN A 48 14.18 -0.85 -6.97
C GLN A 48 14.84 0.01 -8.06
N ALA A 49 14.65 -0.32 -9.33
CA ALA A 49 15.15 0.47 -10.46
C ALA A 49 14.46 1.83 -10.57
N ALA A 50 13.14 1.89 -10.34
CA ALA A 50 12.39 3.14 -10.43
C ALA A 50 12.77 4.13 -9.33
N LEU A 51 13.07 3.65 -8.13
CA LEU A 51 13.54 4.46 -7.00
C LEU A 51 14.91 5.14 -7.23
N GLN A 52 15.68 4.71 -8.23
CA GLN A 52 16.91 5.41 -8.61
C GLN A 52 16.64 6.73 -9.33
N ASP A 53 15.48 6.85 -9.99
CA ASP A 53 15.17 7.98 -10.87
C ASP A 53 14.14 8.95 -10.27
N GLY A 54 13.47 8.57 -9.20
CA GLY A 54 12.45 9.40 -8.55
C GLY A 54 11.51 8.64 -7.64
N THR A 55 10.31 9.18 -7.45
CA THR A 55 9.27 8.58 -6.62
C THR A 55 8.31 7.76 -7.50
N PRO A 56 8.42 6.42 -7.53
CA PRO A 56 7.51 5.59 -8.31
C PRO A 56 6.10 5.60 -7.74
N ILE A 57 5.12 5.60 -8.63
CA ILE A 57 3.73 5.25 -8.37
C ILE A 57 3.47 3.93 -9.07
N ILE A 58 3.19 2.89 -8.30
CA ILE A 58 2.87 1.57 -8.79
C ILE A 58 1.34 1.43 -8.76
N MET A 59 0.76 1.16 -9.91
CA MET A 59 -0.67 0.93 -10.04
C MET A 59 -0.90 -0.54 -10.30
N GLY A 60 -1.67 -1.16 -9.46
CA GLY A 60 -1.82 -2.58 -9.55
C GLY A 60 -3.23 -3.11 -9.67
N GLY A 61 -3.28 -4.44 -9.68
CA GLY A 61 -4.39 -5.29 -9.37
C GLY A 61 -4.55 -5.44 -7.87
N ASP A 62 -4.53 -6.71 -7.39
CA ASP A 62 -4.69 -6.99 -5.98
C ASP A 62 -3.46 -6.62 -5.13
N HIS A 63 -3.65 -6.58 -3.81
CA HIS A 63 -2.63 -6.12 -2.85
C HIS A 63 -1.41 -7.06 -2.74
N ALA A 64 -1.43 -8.29 -3.33
CA ALA A 64 -0.27 -9.19 -3.36
C ALA A 64 0.95 -8.54 -4.04
N LEU A 65 0.73 -7.57 -4.95
CA LEU A 65 1.82 -6.84 -5.60
C LEU A 65 2.76 -6.16 -4.60
N ALA A 66 2.26 -5.75 -3.43
CA ALA A 66 3.06 -5.10 -2.39
C ALA A 66 4.17 -6.00 -1.83
N SER A 67 4.06 -7.33 -1.95
CA SER A 67 5.19 -8.22 -1.67
C SER A 67 6.42 -7.86 -2.49
N GLY A 68 6.23 -7.52 -3.76
CA GLY A 68 7.32 -7.12 -4.65
C GLY A 68 7.74 -5.65 -4.49
N THR A 69 6.78 -4.73 -4.41
CA THR A 69 7.09 -3.30 -4.34
C THR A 69 7.79 -2.93 -3.04
N VAL A 70 7.34 -3.46 -1.91
CA VAL A 70 8.00 -3.28 -0.61
C VAL A 70 9.38 -3.94 -0.61
N LEU A 71 9.53 -5.18 -1.16
CA LEU A 71 10.85 -5.82 -1.30
C LEU A 71 11.81 -4.95 -2.12
N GLY A 72 11.35 -4.38 -3.23
CA GLY A 72 12.15 -3.45 -4.05
C GLY A 72 12.57 -2.20 -3.28
N ALA A 73 11.64 -1.62 -2.50
CA ALA A 73 11.92 -0.50 -1.61
C ALA A 73 12.90 -0.86 -0.48
N MET A 74 12.77 -2.08 0.11
CA MET A 74 13.73 -2.59 1.12
C MET A 74 15.16 -2.68 0.57
N ARG A 75 15.31 -3.23 -0.64
CA ARG A 75 16.62 -3.35 -1.32
C ARG A 75 17.20 -1.97 -1.63
N HIS A 76 16.40 -1.04 -2.08
CA HIS A 76 16.82 0.33 -2.33
C HIS A 76 17.22 1.04 -1.04
N ALA A 77 16.41 0.95 0.02
CA ALA A 77 16.68 1.56 1.31
C ALA A 77 17.98 1.03 1.93
N GLN A 78 18.22 -0.30 1.84
CA GLN A 78 19.46 -0.92 2.27
C GLN A 78 20.68 -0.36 1.50
N ALA A 79 20.55 -0.20 0.19
CA ALA A 79 21.62 0.37 -0.64
C ALA A 79 21.90 1.85 -0.32
N GLN A 80 20.91 2.57 0.21
CA GLN A 80 21.03 3.96 0.66
C GLN A 80 21.44 4.07 2.15
N GLU A 81 21.64 2.95 2.84
CA GLU A 81 21.94 2.89 4.28
C GLU A 81 20.89 3.67 5.14
N ARG A 82 19.62 3.60 4.73
CA ARG A 82 18.48 4.25 5.39
C ARG A 82 17.44 3.19 5.79
N PRO A 83 16.77 3.33 6.94
CA PRO A 83 15.68 2.41 7.27
C PRO A 83 14.46 2.65 6.39
N LEU A 84 13.80 1.56 5.96
CA LEU A 84 12.50 1.63 5.32
C LEU A 84 11.40 1.64 6.37
N PHE A 85 10.40 2.49 6.14
CA PHE A 85 9.13 2.52 6.84
C PHE A 85 8.01 2.25 5.83
N VAL A 86 6.92 1.61 6.29
CA VAL A 86 5.76 1.30 5.47
C VAL A 86 4.50 1.83 6.14
N LEU A 87 3.77 2.67 5.42
CA LEU A 87 2.43 3.11 5.77
C LEU A 87 1.42 2.31 4.94
N TRP A 88 0.58 1.53 5.61
CA TRP A 88 -0.45 0.69 5.02
C TRP A 88 -1.81 1.31 5.28
N LEU A 89 -2.46 1.81 4.24
CA LEU A 89 -3.78 2.45 4.28
C LEU A 89 -4.80 1.45 3.76
N ASP A 90 -5.54 0.79 4.65
CA ASP A 90 -6.30 -0.41 4.33
C ASP A 90 -7.37 -0.71 5.40
N ALA A 91 -8.46 -1.37 5.00
CA ALA A 91 -9.40 -1.99 5.92
C ALA A 91 -8.86 -3.26 6.59
N HIS A 92 -7.92 -3.93 5.92
CA HIS A 92 -7.34 -5.23 6.29
C HIS A 92 -5.92 -5.06 6.84
N SER A 93 -5.39 -6.12 7.41
CA SER A 93 -4.02 -6.10 7.94
C SER A 93 -3.01 -6.75 7.01
N ASP A 94 -3.47 -7.58 6.09
CA ASP A 94 -2.65 -8.34 5.13
C ASP A 94 -1.45 -9.04 5.80
N PHE A 95 -1.69 -9.53 7.02
CA PHE A 95 -0.68 -10.10 7.90
C PHE A 95 -0.77 -11.61 8.02
N HIS A 96 -1.50 -12.26 7.12
CA HIS A 96 -1.53 -13.72 7.00
C HIS A 96 -0.19 -14.31 6.55
N THR A 97 -0.08 -15.60 6.74
CA THR A 97 0.93 -16.46 6.09
C THR A 97 0.22 -17.41 5.13
N PRO A 98 0.95 -18.10 4.23
CA PRO A 98 0.38 -19.16 3.40
C PRO A 98 -0.35 -20.26 4.19
N GLU A 99 0.03 -20.46 5.44
CA GLU A 99 -0.60 -21.44 6.32
C GLU A 99 -1.86 -20.90 7.01
N SER A 100 -1.83 -19.63 7.44
CA SER A 100 -2.92 -19.05 8.24
C SER A 100 -4.07 -18.51 7.40
N THR A 101 -3.89 -18.23 6.10
CA THR A 101 -4.99 -17.75 5.25
C THR A 101 -6.04 -18.83 5.04
N ASP A 102 -7.30 -18.56 5.39
CA ASP A 102 -8.41 -19.50 5.17
C ASP A 102 -8.89 -19.47 3.72
N SER A 103 -8.85 -18.33 3.06
CA SER A 103 -9.27 -18.15 1.67
C SER A 103 -8.29 -18.72 0.65
N GLY A 104 -7.00 -18.84 1.00
CA GLY A 104 -5.92 -19.18 0.07
C GLY A 104 -5.50 -18.02 -0.84
N ASN A 105 -6.06 -16.85 -0.68
CA ASN A 105 -5.70 -15.67 -1.44
C ASN A 105 -4.43 -15.01 -0.88
N LEU A 106 -3.47 -14.74 -1.75
CA LEU A 106 -2.16 -14.22 -1.35
C LEU A 106 -2.14 -12.69 -1.19
N HIS A 107 -3.21 -11.98 -1.59
CA HIS A 107 -3.33 -10.54 -1.34
C HIS A 107 -3.39 -10.22 0.16
N GLY A 108 -3.87 -11.13 1.00
CA GLY A 108 -3.88 -10.97 2.47
C GLY A 108 -2.54 -11.30 3.16
N THR A 109 -1.43 -11.43 2.43
CA THR A 109 -0.16 -11.92 3.00
C THR A 109 1.05 -10.99 2.88
N PRO A 110 1.02 -9.86 2.17
CA PRO A 110 2.23 -9.06 1.90
C PRO A 110 2.97 -8.60 3.15
N LEU A 111 2.28 -8.09 4.16
CA LEU A 111 2.92 -7.68 5.41
C LEU A 111 3.46 -8.86 6.21
N GLY A 112 2.82 -10.03 6.13
CA GLY A 112 3.35 -11.27 6.67
C GLY A 112 4.69 -11.65 6.03
N TYR A 113 4.76 -11.57 4.70
CA TYR A 113 5.98 -11.86 3.95
C TYR A 113 7.11 -10.88 4.31
N VAL A 114 6.91 -9.59 4.14
CA VAL A 114 7.99 -8.60 4.29
C VAL A 114 8.51 -8.47 5.73
N THR A 115 7.72 -8.89 6.72
CA THR A 115 8.15 -8.97 8.13
C THR A 115 8.89 -10.26 8.47
N GLY A 116 9.03 -11.18 7.49
CA GLY A 116 9.78 -12.43 7.67
C GLY A 116 9.04 -13.49 8.49
N ARG A 117 7.70 -13.50 8.44
CA ARG A 117 6.92 -14.61 9.02
C ARG A 117 7.22 -15.91 8.26
N GLU A 118 7.04 -17.04 8.94
CA GLU A 118 7.27 -18.37 8.36
C GLU A 118 6.28 -18.70 7.22
N GLY A 119 6.68 -19.62 6.34
CA GLY A 119 5.84 -20.15 5.26
C GLY A 119 6.06 -19.51 3.89
N PHE A 120 7.03 -18.61 3.76
CA PHE A 120 7.34 -17.93 2.50
C PHE A 120 8.63 -18.42 1.82
N ASP A 121 9.05 -19.67 2.10
CA ASP A 121 10.31 -20.23 1.59
C ASP A 121 10.43 -20.24 0.05
N ALA A 122 9.30 -20.21 -0.66
CA ALA A 122 9.27 -20.14 -2.12
C ALA A 122 9.34 -18.73 -2.68
N PHE A 123 9.15 -17.70 -1.84
CA PHE A 123 9.23 -16.29 -2.23
C PHE A 123 10.69 -15.83 -2.31
N PRO A 124 10.97 -14.70 -2.99
CA PRO A 124 12.31 -14.12 -3.00
C PRO A 124 12.85 -13.84 -1.59
N ASP A 125 14.16 -14.03 -1.40
CA ASP A 125 14.81 -13.72 -0.13
C ASP A 125 14.68 -12.22 0.21
N LEU A 126 14.32 -11.95 1.47
CA LEU A 126 14.34 -10.60 2.02
C LEU A 126 15.79 -10.19 2.35
N PRO A 127 16.18 -8.94 2.13
CA PRO A 127 17.50 -8.45 2.58
C PRO A 127 17.60 -8.45 4.12
N TYR A 128 16.49 -8.26 4.78
CA TYR A 128 16.27 -8.34 6.23
C TYR A 128 14.74 -8.40 6.48
N PRO A 129 14.25 -8.96 7.58
CA PRO A 129 12.85 -8.80 7.98
C PRO A 129 12.56 -7.33 8.28
N LEU A 130 11.49 -6.77 7.71
CA LEU A 130 11.09 -5.38 7.99
C LEU A 130 10.71 -5.25 9.47
N PRO A 131 11.35 -4.36 10.25
CA PRO A 131 11.03 -4.22 11.67
C PRO A 131 9.56 -3.82 11.87
N HIS A 132 8.87 -4.48 12.78
CA HIS A 132 7.48 -4.18 13.12
C HIS A 132 7.27 -2.71 13.51
N ASP A 133 8.22 -2.12 14.22
CA ASP A 133 8.19 -0.71 14.61
C ASP A 133 8.22 0.27 13.40
N ASN A 134 8.60 -0.20 12.23
CA ASN A 134 8.66 0.60 11.02
C ASN A 134 7.37 0.51 10.19
N ILE A 135 6.32 -0.10 10.72
CA ILE A 135 5.05 -0.30 10.02
C ILE A 135 3.92 0.40 10.78
N ALA A 136 3.10 1.14 10.06
CA ALA A 136 1.80 1.60 10.54
C ALA A 136 0.70 1.13 9.58
N ILE A 137 -0.36 0.54 10.14
CA ILE A 137 -1.59 0.17 9.43
C ILE A 137 -2.68 1.11 9.92
N ILE A 138 -3.29 1.87 9.03
CA ILE A 138 -4.33 2.85 9.36
C ILE A 138 -5.60 2.55 8.54
N GLY A 139 -6.74 2.47 9.21
CA GLY A 139 -8.04 2.21 8.60
C GLY A 139 -8.64 0.84 8.96
N LEU A 140 -7.97 0.08 9.83
CA LEU A 140 -8.34 -1.28 10.20
C LEU A 140 -9.80 -1.38 10.67
N ARG A 141 -10.54 -2.31 10.06
CA ARG A 141 -11.91 -2.65 10.46
C ARG A 141 -12.35 -4.06 10.05
N SER A 142 -11.48 -4.80 9.35
CA SER A 142 -11.68 -6.20 8.98
C SER A 142 -10.41 -6.99 9.28
N VAL A 143 -10.34 -7.59 10.45
CA VAL A 143 -9.19 -8.38 10.92
C VAL A 143 -9.72 -9.66 11.53
N ASP A 144 -9.32 -10.80 10.98
CA ASP A 144 -9.77 -12.08 11.50
C ASP A 144 -9.04 -12.51 12.79
N ALA A 145 -9.42 -13.66 13.34
CA ALA A 145 -8.90 -14.12 14.63
C ALA A 145 -7.40 -14.49 14.54
N ALA A 146 -6.95 -15.06 13.42
CA ALA A 146 -5.57 -15.49 13.22
C ALA A 146 -4.64 -14.27 13.06
N GLU A 147 -5.06 -13.30 12.24
CA GLU A 147 -4.34 -12.04 12.07
C GLU A 147 -4.28 -11.23 13.38
N ARG A 148 -5.42 -11.13 14.09
CA ARG A 148 -5.50 -10.43 15.37
C ARG A 148 -4.52 -11.01 16.38
N ALA A 149 -4.49 -12.35 16.51
CA ALA A 149 -3.57 -13.02 17.40
C ALA A 149 -2.10 -12.73 17.03
N ALA A 150 -1.78 -12.83 15.74
CA ALA A 150 -0.43 -12.56 15.25
C ALA A 150 -0.02 -11.09 15.45
N LEU A 151 -0.90 -10.14 15.14
CA LEU A 151 -0.63 -8.72 15.32
C LEU A 151 -0.43 -8.32 16.80
N GLN A 152 -1.10 -9.00 17.74
CA GLN A 152 -0.93 -8.72 19.18
C GLN A 152 0.49 -9.00 19.67
N GLU A 153 1.23 -9.89 19.01
CA GLU A 153 2.62 -10.22 19.31
C GLU A 153 3.63 -9.26 18.64
N THR A 154 3.15 -8.21 17.99
CA THR A 154 3.99 -7.25 17.25
C THR A 154 3.92 -5.85 17.86
N THR A 155 4.88 -5.02 17.46
CA THR A 155 4.91 -3.57 17.76
C THR A 155 4.43 -2.73 16.55
N ILE A 156 3.81 -3.34 15.54
CA ILE A 156 3.17 -2.64 14.42
C ILE A 156 2.15 -1.63 14.98
N GLN A 157 2.25 -0.38 14.54
CA GLN A 157 1.22 0.61 14.86
C GLN A 157 -0.08 0.24 14.15
N ARG A 158 -1.14 0.00 14.90
CA ARG A 158 -2.46 -0.40 14.39
C ARG A 158 -3.48 0.66 14.77
N VAL A 159 -4.07 1.27 13.78
CA VAL A 159 -5.07 2.33 13.95
C VAL A 159 -6.37 1.86 13.32
N ASP A 160 -7.34 1.53 14.14
CA ASP A 160 -8.67 1.16 13.69
C ASP A 160 -9.57 2.39 13.49
N MET A 161 -10.74 2.18 12.91
CA MET A 161 -11.67 3.29 12.64
C MET A 161 -12.21 3.94 13.92
N ARG A 162 -12.25 3.20 15.04
CA ARG A 162 -12.64 3.77 16.33
C ARG A 162 -11.59 4.77 16.83
N GLU A 163 -10.32 4.44 16.73
CA GLU A 163 -9.24 5.36 17.13
C GLU A 163 -9.26 6.63 16.25
N ILE A 164 -9.55 6.46 14.95
CA ILE A 164 -9.74 7.59 14.03
C ILE A 164 -10.91 8.48 14.46
N ASP A 165 -12.04 7.89 14.85
CA ASP A 165 -13.21 8.64 15.36
C ASP A 165 -12.90 9.40 16.66
N GLU A 166 -12.12 8.80 17.56
CA GLU A 166 -11.80 9.38 18.88
C GLU A 166 -10.72 10.48 18.79
N THR A 167 -9.71 10.34 17.91
CA THR A 167 -8.52 11.21 17.90
C THR A 167 -8.32 11.98 16.60
N GLY A 168 -9.08 11.64 15.57
CA GLY A 168 -8.85 12.08 14.20
C GLY A 168 -7.67 11.35 13.54
N ILE A 169 -7.72 11.19 12.22
CA ILE A 169 -6.70 10.46 11.46
C ILE A 169 -5.32 11.15 11.47
N ALA A 170 -5.29 12.47 11.66
CA ALA A 170 -4.05 13.25 11.67
C ALA A 170 -3.12 12.89 12.85
N THR A 171 -3.68 12.55 14.00
CA THR A 171 -2.88 12.28 15.21
C THR A 171 -1.97 11.06 15.04
N PRO A 172 -2.49 9.85 14.75
CA PRO A 172 -1.66 8.68 14.58
C PRO A 172 -0.73 8.78 13.35
N LEU A 173 -1.17 9.44 12.28
CA LEU A 173 -0.33 9.65 11.10
C LEU A 173 0.87 10.56 11.43
N ASN A 174 0.66 11.68 12.12
CA ASN A 174 1.76 12.56 12.53
C ASN A 174 2.77 11.82 13.42
N THR A 175 2.30 11.04 14.39
CA THR A 175 3.17 10.24 15.26
C THR A 175 4.06 9.31 14.44
N PHE A 176 3.52 8.68 13.41
CA PHE A 176 4.29 7.81 12.54
C PHE A 176 5.29 8.60 11.67
N LEU A 177 4.86 9.71 11.05
CA LEU A 177 5.72 10.55 10.21
C LEU A 177 6.88 11.17 11.01
N GLU A 178 6.64 11.59 12.25
CA GLU A 178 7.70 12.07 13.17
C GLU A 178 8.74 10.98 13.43
N LYS A 179 8.32 9.72 13.59
CA LYS A 179 9.22 8.58 13.75
C LYS A 179 10.06 8.33 12.50
N VAL A 180 9.43 8.37 11.32
CA VAL A 180 10.13 8.26 10.03
C VAL A 180 11.19 9.36 9.89
N ALA A 181 10.81 10.61 10.16
CA ALA A 181 11.70 11.77 10.08
C ALA A 181 12.88 11.65 11.06
N ALA A 182 12.61 11.29 12.32
CA ALA A 182 13.64 11.14 13.36
C ALA A 182 14.69 10.06 12.99
N ALA A 183 14.28 9.01 12.29
CA ALA A 183 15.15 7.95 11.81
C ALA A 183 15.84 8.26 10.48
N ASN A 184 15.62 9.41 9.86
CA ASN A 184 15.99 9.69 8.48
C ASN A 184 15.52 8.58 7.52
N GLY A 185 14.30 8.07 7.78
CA GLY A 185 13.73 6.92 7.08
C GLY A 185 13.31 7.24 5.65
N MET A 186 13.15 6.19 4.85
CA MET A 186 12.43 6.22 3.57
C MET A 186 11.02 5.70 3.82
N LEU A 187 10.01 6.30 3.21
CA LEU A 187 8.61 5.93 3.43
C LEU A 187 7.99 5.37 2.15
N HIS A 188 7.64 4.09 2.19
CA HIS A 188 6.75 3.47 1.21
C HIS A 188 5.31 3.57 1.71
N VAL A 189 4.41 4.02 0.85
CA VAL A 189 2.97 4.12 1.15
C VAL A 189 2.23 3.13 0.27
N SER A 190 1.43 2.25 0.86
CA SER A 190 0.52 1.38 0.13
C SER A 190 -0.92 1.78 0.42
N LEU A 191 -1.64 2.20 -0.63
CA LEU A 191 -3.03 2.63 -0.55
C LEU A 191 -3.93 1.62 -1.23
N ASP A 192 -4.66 0.86 -0.41
CA ASP A 192 -5.80 0.07 -0.85
C ASP A 192 -7.03 0.96 -1.07
N VAL A 193 -7.77 0.71 -2.14
CA VAL A 193 -9.05 1.40 -2.40
C VAL A 193 -10.01 1.23 -1.23
N ASP A 194 -10.00 0.06 -0.58
CA ASP A 194 -10.91 -0.24 0.51
C ASP A 194 -10.57 0.44 1.84
N PHE A 195 -9.42 1.12 1.96
CA PHE A 195 -9.20 2.10 3.02
C PHE A 195 -10.37 3.11 3.09
N LEU A 196 -10.86 3.50 1.92
CA LEU A 196 -12.01 4.41 1.78
C LEU A 196 -13.33 3.66 2.02
N ASP A 197 -14.34 4.42 2.44
CA ASP A 197 -15.69 3.87 2.58
C ASP A 197 -16.26 3.47 1.19
N PRO A 198 -16.91 2.30 1.06
CA PRO A 198 -17.48 1.86 -0.23
C PRO A 198 -18.59 2.77 -0.76
N SER A 199 -19.16 3.65 0.06
CA SER A 199 -20.10 4.67 -0.43
C SER A 199 -19.44 5.71 -1.34
N VAL A 200 -18.12 5.91 -1.20
CA VAL A 200 -17.34 6.85 -2.03
C VAL A 200 -16.41 6.14 -3.00
N ALA A 201 -15.92 4.94 -2.67
CA ALA A 201 -15.01 4.14 -3.48
C ALA A 201 -15.51 2.67 -3.60
N PRO A 202 -16.59 2.41 -4.36
CA PRO A 202 -17.18 1.07 -4.43
C PRO A 202 -16.41 0.07 -5.29
N ALA A 203 -15.44 0.51 -6.08
CA ALA A 203 -14.78 -0.33 -7.09
C ALA A 203 -13.65 -1.18 -6.51
N VAL A 204 -13.97 -2.03 -5.55
CA VAL A 204 -13.05 -2.96 -4.88
C VAL A 204 -13.71 -4.31 -4.66
N GLY A 205 -12.94 -5.40 -4.69
CA GLY A 205 -13.46 -6.77 -4.54
C GLY A 205 -13.94 -7.08 -3.13
N THR A 206 -13.27 -6.54 -2.12
CA THR A 206 -13.48 -6.85 -0.69
C THR A 206 -13.98 -5.62 0.08
N THR A 207 -15.20 -5.17 -0.21
CA THR A 207 -15.75 -3.97 0.42
C THR A 207 -16.02 -4.14 1.91
N VAL A 208 -15.55 -3.20 2.74
CA VAL A 208 -15.83 -3.15 4.18
C VAL A 208 -16.43 -1.77 4.52
N PRO A 209 -17.70 -1.68 4.93
CA PRO A 209 -18.33 -0.40 5.32
C PRO A 209 -17.65 0.25 6.54
N GLY A 210 -17.81 1.57 6.68
CA GLY A 210 -17.26 2.34 7.79
C GLY A 210 -15.80 2.77 7.56
N GLY A 211 -15.38 2.92 6.32
CA GLY A 211 -14.04 3.36 5.93
C GLY A 211 -13.84 4.86 5.98
N ALA A 212 -12.64 5.28 5.60
CA ALA A 212 -12.27 6.69 5.55
C ALA A 212 -13.12 7.47 4.54
N THR A 213 -13.45 8.70 4.90
CA THR A 213 -14.14 9.63 4.03
C THR A 213 -13.19 10.21 2.97
N VAL A 214 -13.73 10.80 1.90
CA VAL A 214 -12.93 11.55 0.92
C VAL A 214 -12.08 12.63 1.58
N ARG A 215 -12.59 13.29 2.65
CA ARG A 215 -11.84 14.33 3.37
C ARG A 215 -10.64 13.75 4.11
N GLU A 216 -10.80 12.61 4.77
CA GLU A 216 -9.70 11.92 5.47
C GLU A 216 -8.67 11.40 4.48
N GLY A 217 -9.11 10.80 3.36
CA GLY A 217 -8.21 10.38 2.30
C GLY A 217 -7.33 11.52 1.77
N HIS A 218 -7.94 12.68 1.47
CA HIS A 218 -7.16 13.84 1.03
C HIS A 218 -6.26 14.40 2.12
N LEU A 219 -6.73 14.47 3.37
CA LEU A 219 -5.91 14.93 4.48
C LEU A 219 -4.65 14.08 4.64
N VAL A 220 -4.78 12.75 4.59
CA VAL A 220 -3.62 11.83 4.64
C VAL A 220 -2.64 12.13 3.51
N MET A 221 -3.12 12.25 2.27
CA MET A 221 -2.27 12.49 1.11
C MET A 221 -1.59 13.87 1.16
N GLU A 222 -2.29 14.90 1.60
CA GLU A 222 -1.71 16.24 1.78
C GLU A 222 -0.66 16.27 2.91
N MET A 223 -0.89 15.55 4.01
CA MET A 223 0.09 15.40 5.10
C MET A 223 1.34 14.63 4.64
N LEU A 224 1.18 13.60 3.81
CA LEU A 224 2.30 12.88 3.21
C LEU A 224 3.14 13.82 2.33
N HIS A 225 2.50 14.63 1.50
CA HIS A 225 3.18 15.64 0.70
C HIS A 225 3.95 16.64 1.58
N ASP A 226 3.29 17.20 2.60
CA ASP A 226 3.87 18.20 3.48
C ASP A 226 5.07 17.66 4.28
N SER A 227 5.06 16.37 4.59
CA SER A 227 6.17 15.73 5.28
C SER A 227 7.44 15.62 4.42
N GLY A 228 7.28 15.53 3.10
CA GLY A 228 8.38 15.27 2.16
C GLY A 228 9.07 13.92 2.33
N LEU A 229 8.47 12.98 3.06
CA LEU A 229 9.08 11.69 3.43
C LEU A 229 8.74 10.56 2.46
N MET A 230 7.63 10.66 1.73
CA MET A 230 7.17 9.59 0.82
C MET A 230 8.16 9.39 -0.32
N THR A 231 8.67 8.17 -0.44
CA THR A 231 9.63 7.77 -1.49
C THR A 231 9.01 6.87 -2.56
N SER A 232 7.88 6.22 -2.28
CA SER A 232 7.13 5.39 -3.23
C SER A 232 5.67 5.26 -2.81
N LEU A 233 4.79 4.99 -3.78
CA LEU A 233 3.34 4.89 -3.58
C LEU A 233 2.77 3.73 -4.39
N ASP A 234 2.07 2.81 -3.73
CA ASP A 234 1.21 1.81 -4.36
C ASP A 234 -0.25 2.29 -4.35
N LEU A 235 -0.95 2.06 -5.46
CA LEU A 235 -2.39 2.24 -5.61
C LEU A 235 -2.98 0.89 -6.02
N VAL A 236 -3.69 0.22 -5.13
CA VAL A 236 -4.10 -1.19 -5.30
C VAL A 236 -5.60 -1.42 -5.13
N GLU A 237 -6.03 -2.60 -5.49
CA GLU A 237 -7.40 -3.13 -5.36
C GLU A 237 -8.49 -2.39 -6.17
N LEU A 238 -8.12 -1.46 -7.05
CA LEU A 238 -9.09 -0.87 -7.96
C LEU A 238 -9.55 -1.90 -9.00
N ASN A 239 -10.80 -2.33 -8.89
CA ASN A 239 -11.45 -3.18 -9.89
C ASN A 239 -12.27 -2.34 -10.89
N PRO A 240 -11.79 -2.11 -12.12
CA PRO A 240 -12.49 -1.25 -13.07
C PRO A 240 -13.84 -1.80 -13.53
N PHE A 241 -14.08 -3.11 -13.39
CA PHE A 241 -15.37 -3.73 -13.73
C PHE A 241 -16.45 -3.46 -12.68
N LEU A 242 -16.07 -3.07 -11.47
CA LEU A 242 -16.98 -2.67 -10.40
C LEU A 242 -17.12 -1.15 -10.30
N ASP A 243 -16.35 -0.39 -11.09
CA ASP A 243 -16.33 1.07 -10.99
C ASP A 243 -17.51 1.70 -11.72
N GLU A 244 -18.30 2.43 -10.97
CA GLU A 244 -19.45 3.16 -11.49
C GLU A 244 -19.00 4.45 -12.20
N ARG A 245 -18.97 4.43 -13.53
CA ARG A 245 -18.57 5.58 -14.37
C ARG A 245 -17.16 6.12 -14.09
N GLY A 246 -16.25 5.29 -13.58
CA GLY A 246 -14.88 5.68 -13.29
C GLY A 246 -14.71 6.58 -12.07
N ARG A 247 -15.72 6.65 -11.16
CA ARG A 247 -15.69 7.57 -10.00
C ARG A 247 -14.60 7.19 -9.00
N THR A 248 -14.39 5.89 -8.77
CA THR A 248 -13.33 5.42 -7.87
C THR A 248 -11.96 5.67 -8.47
N ALA A 249 -11.77 5.34 -9.76
CA ALA A 249 -10.52 5.62 -10.46
C ALA A 249 -10.19 7.12 -10.44
N GLN A 250 -11.19 7.98 -10.66
CA GLN A 250 -11.00 9.43 -10.58
C GLN A 250 -10.61 9.89 -9.17
N LEU A 251 -11.23 9.32 -8.12
CA LEU A 251 -10.85 9.61 -6.73
C LEU A 251 -9.42 9.19 -6.44
N MET A 252 -8.99 8.00 -6.89
CA MET A 252 -7.60 7.56 -6.73
C MET A 252 -6.61 8.49 -7.44
N VAL A 253 -6.94 8.99 -8.63
CA VAL A 253 -6.13 10.02 -9.32
C VAL A 253 -6.06 11.32 -8.51
N ASP A 254 -7.19 11.75 -7.92
CA ASP A 254 -7.24 12.97 -7.13
C ASP A 254 -6.44 12.83 -5.81
N LEU A 255 -6.50 11.65 -5.17
CA LEU A 255 -5.71 11.33 -3.97
C LEU A 255 -4.21 11.28 -4.29
N ALA A 256 -3.83 10.59 -5.37
CA ALA A 256 -2.44 10.59 -5.83
C ALA A 256 -1.94 12.02 -6.11
N ALA A 257 -2.74 12.85 -6.77
CA ALA A 257 -2.36 14.23 -7.01
C ALA A 257 -2.21 15.05 -5.70
N SER A 258 -3.01 14.75 -4.65
CA SER A 258 -2.83 15.38 -3.33
C SER A 258 -1.51 14.95 -2.68
N ALA A 259 -1.11 13.69 -2.81
CA ALA A 259 0.20 13.20 -2.34
C ALA A 259 1.40 13.85 -3.07
N PHE A 260 1.16 14.45 -4.22
CA PHE A 260 2.15 15.18 -5.02
C PHE A 260 1.90 16.69 -5.05
N GLY A 261 1.15 17.25 -4.10
CA GLY A 261 1.08 18.69 -3.82
C GLY A 261 -0.19 19.39 -4.29
N ARG A 262 -1.19 18.68 -4.83
CA ARG A 262 -2.49 19.29 -5.08
C ARG A 262 -3.22 19.56 -3.78
N ARG A 263 -3.60 20.79 -3.54
CA ARG A 263 -4.45 21.15 -2.41
C ARG A 263 -5.93 21.11 -2.78
N VAL A 264 -6.78 20.85 -1.78
CA VAL A 264 -8.24 20.95 -1.95
C VAL A 264 -8.64 22.32 -2.49
N PHE A 265 -7.94 23.38 -2.07
CA PHE A 265 -8.17 24.75 -2.48
C PHE A 265 -7.89 25.00 -3.97
N ASP A 266 -6.98 24.23 -4.57
CA ASP A 266 -6.57 24.34 -5.97
C ASP A 266 -7.43 23.53 -6.93
N ARG A 267 -8.45 22.83 -6.43
CA ARG A 267 -9.31 21.99 -7.27
C ARG A 267 -10.23 22.85 -8.13
N PRO A 268 -10.26 22.59 -9.45
CA PRO A 268 -11.24 23.26 -10.30
C PRO A 268 -12.66 22.89 -9.87
N THR A 269 -13.52 23.88 -9.71
CA THR A 269 -14.94 23.64 -9.46
C THR A 269 -15.54 22.96 -10.68
N ARG A 270 -16.05 21.74 -10.52
CA ARG A 270 -16.81 21.08 -11.58
C ARG A 270 -18.22 21.68 -11.59
N ALA A 271 -18.67 22.19 -12.74
CA ALA A 271 -20.07 22.51 -12.94
C ALA A 271 -20.88 21.20 -12.91
N TYR A 272 -21.90 21.11 -12.07
CA TYR A 272 -22.83 19.99 -12.01
C TYR A 272 -23.91 20.13 -13.08
#